data_d4ec8b9187d1a3da16befa3ca12fbf20
#
_entry.id   d4ec8b9187d1a3da16befa3ca12fbf20
#
_cell.length_a   1.000
_cell.length_b   1.000
_cell.length_c   1.000
_cell.angle_alpha   90.00
_cell.angle_beta   90.00
_cell.angle_gamma   90.00
#
_symmetry.space_group_name_H-M   'P 1'
#
loop_
_entity.id
_entity.type
_entity.pdbx_description
1 polymer ?
#
loop_
_entity_poly.entity_id
_entity_poly.type
_entity_poly.pdbx_seq_one_letter_code
_entity_poly.pdbx_strand_id
1 'polypeptide(L)'
;MAQPTQAELDSILNTDITYRYQMLSRMKADCEYALKAGSMRHLWAENDPEKQIACMRAIWESFPDDAKPEWIGKEEIDQLAVQMGVVVRGVVFPVGEEPRTVYIDLNNSLEQMQMAVQGHIENVNVLRDEGIDLWVNDEGMFTGEPNRALFATESMAKVGYISQFSQPGAPMDAAKENDLHSVLFGNVVALGFDEANGEIASLTDEQASFAIKQLGDKDSGRNAIDTLNVMRSFGENQTPTRSDVEAIAAVNREFADYAVEDAEGFSTPMSEHPELLEDFEQDLEDNEDFGYDLSSMASDTRDAASHESDSRDMQDLGLGDDAR
;
A
#
# COMPACT_ATOMS: atom_id res chain seq x y z
N MET A 1 -25.63 -10.22 7.89
CA MET A 1 -26.14 -11.34 7.09
C MET A 1 -25.37 -12.58 7.46
N ALA A 2 -25.93 -13.77 7.34
CA ALA A 2 -25.36 -14.91 8.04
C ALA A 2 -24.34 -15.65 7.14
N GLN A 3 -23.10 -15.77 7.60
CA GLN A 3 -22.16 -16.75 7.09
C GLN A 3 -22.79 -18.16 7.17
N PRO A 4 -22.45 -19.07 6.25
CA PRO A 4 -22.94 -20.44 6.36
C PRO A 4 -22.51 -21.02 7.70
N THR A 5 -23.44 -21.69 8.37
CA THR A 5 -23.12 -22.36 9.63
C THR A 5 -22.16 -23.54 9.38
N GLN A 6 -21.38 -23.91 10.39
CA GLN A 6 -20.48 -25.06 10.28
C GLN A 6 -21.26 -26.35 9.90
N ALA A 7 -22.48 -26.53 10.40
CA ALA A 7 -23.31 -27.67 10.05
C ALA A 7 -23.72 -27.69 8.58
N GLU A 8 -23.99 -26.53 7.98
CA GLU A 8 -24.30 -26.42 6.55
C GLU A 8 -23.09 -26.74 5.69
N LEU A 9 -21.91 -26.19 6.05
CA LEU A 9 -20.66 -26.53 5.37
C LEU A 9 -20.33 -28.01 5.49
N ASP A 10 -20.42 -28.57 6.69
CA ASP A 10 -20.16 -29.98 6.95
C ASP A 10 -21.11 -30.90 6.14
N SER A 11 -22.34 -30.48 5.93
CA SER A 11 -23.32 -31.25 5.12
C SER A 11 -22.90 -31.37 3.66
N ILE A 12 -22.15 -30.41 3.14
CA ILE A 12 -21.63 -30.41 1.76
C ILE A 12 -20.24 -31.07 1.72
N LEU A 13 -19.36 -30.67 2.61
CA LEU A 13 -17.93 -31.04 2.59
C LEU A 13 -17.71 -32.52 2.94
N ASN A 14 -18.63 -33.14 3.72
CA ASN A 14 -18.59 -34.56 4.05
C ASN A 14 -19.16 -35.46 2.94
N THR A 15 -19.57 -34.91 1.79
CA THR A 15 -20.01 -35.67 0.64
C THR A 15 -18.86 -36.16 -0.22
N ASP A 16 -19.15 -37.07 -1.16
CA ASP A 16 -18.14 -37.50 -2.11
C ASP A 16 -17.68 -36.36 -3.07
N ILE A 17 -16.52 -36.53 -3.67
CA ILE A 17 -15.93 -35.52 -4.53
C ILE A 17 -16.83 -35.19 -5.74
N THR A 18 -17.51 -36.18 -6.31
CA THR A 18 -18.39 -36.00 -7.47
C THR A 18 -19.55 -35.08 -7.12
N TYR A 19 -20.15 -35.30 -5.94
CA TYR A 19 -21.22 -34.44 -5.46
C TYR A 19 -20.75 -32.99 -5.25
N ARG A 20 -19.58 -32.80 -4.66
CA ARG A 20 -19.00 -31.46 -4.48
C ARG A 20 -18.76 -30.75 -5.81
N TYR A 21 -18.26 -31.45 -6.85
CA TYR A 21 -18.19 -30.93 -8.22
C TYR A 21 -19.54 -30.49 -8.77
N GLN A 22 -20.57 -31.33 -8.62
CA GLN A 22 -21.92 -31.01 -9.09
C GLN A 22 -22.52 -29.81 -8.35
N MET A 23 -22.31 -29.72 -7.04
CA MET A 23 -22.75 -28.59 -6.22
C MET A 23 -22.09 -27.29 -6.62
N LEU A 24 -20.76 -27.29 -6.78
CA LEU A 24 -20.02 -26.09 -7.20
C LEU A 24 -20.47 -25.63 -8.60
N SER A 25 -20.65 -26.56 -9.54
CA SER A 25 -21.15 -26.27 -10.89
C SER A 25 -22.56 -25.66 -10.85
N ARG A 26 -23.43 -26.20 -10.02
CA ARG A 26 -24.77 -25.66 -9.83
C ARG A 26 -24.75 -24.28 -9.22
N MET A 27 -23.98 -24.07 -8.15
CA MET A 27 -23.86 -22.76 -7.50
C MET A 27 -23.34 -21.69 -8.45
N LYS A 28 -22.37 -22.02 -9.31
CA LYS A 28 -21.91 -21.12 -10.39
C LYS A 28 -23.05 -20.75 -11.33
N ALA A 29 -23.77 -21.75 -11.83
CA ALA A 29 -24.90 -21.51 -12.74
C ALA A 29 -26.03 -20.68 -12.09
N ASP A 30 -26.30 -20.92 -10.80
CA ASP A 30 -27.27 -20.13 -10.02
C ASP A 30 -26.83 -18.65 -9.91
N CYS A 31 -25.52 -18.37 -9.68
CA CYS A 31 -24.97 -17.01 -9.68
C CYS A 31 -25.11 -16.34 -11.05
N GLU A 32 -24.68 -17.01 -12.12
CA GLU A 32 -24.80 -16.49 -13.50
C GLU A 32 -26.25 -16.19 -13.88
N TYR A 33 -27.18 -17.06 -13.47
CA TYR A 33 -28.60 -16.86 -13.68
C TYR A 33 -29.12 -15.64 -12.90
N ALA A 34 -28.75 -15.55 -11.62
CA ALA A 34 -29.16 -14.45 -10.74
C ALA A 34 -28.71 -13.09 -11.28
N LEU A 35 -27.47 -12.99 -11.73
CA LEU A 35 -26.90 -11.79 -12.36
C LEU A 35 -27.65 -11.42 -13.65
N LYS A 36 -27.93 -12.40 -14.51
CA LYS A 36 -28.67 -12.18 -15.76
C LYS A 36 -30.14 -11.79 -15.53
N ALA A 37 -30.76 -12.38 -14.50
CA ALA A 37 -32.15 -12.13 -14.15
C ALA A 37 -32.36 -10.88 -13.28
N GLY A 38 -31.28 -10.32 -12.70
CA GLY A 38 -31.36 -9.22 -11.75
C GLY A 38 -32.09 -9.61 -10.45
N SER A 39 -32.02 -10.90 -10.05
CA SER A 39 -32.75 -11.40 -8.88
C SER A 39 -32.01 -12.54 -8.20
N MET A 40 -31.79 -12.43 -6.91
CA MET A 40 -31.10 -13.42 -6.07
C MET A 40 -32.00 -14.59 -5.61
N ARG A 41 -33.28 -14.65 -6.05
CA ARG A 41 -34.27 -15.59 -5.57
C ARG A 41 -34.03 -17.04 -5.92
N HIS A 42 -33.01 -17.37 -6.66
CA HIS A 42 -32.71 -18.70 -7.14
C HIS A 42 -31.37 -19.25 -6.69
N LEU A 43 -30.72 -18.55 -5.79
CA LEU A 43 -29.48 -19.03 -5.22
C LEU A 43 -29.73 -20.20 -4.29
N TRP A 44 -28.88 -21.20 -4.37
CA TRP A 44 -28.98 -22.42 -3.56
C TRP A 44 -28.90 -22.11 -2.05
N ALA A 45 -28.04 -21.20 -1.66
CA ALA A 45 -27.82 -20.79 -0.27
C ALA A 45 -28.90 -19.80 0.21
N GLU A 46 -30.17 -20.24 0.24
CA GLU A 46 -31.31 -19.49 0.81
C GLU A 46 -31.53 -18.10 0.18
N ASN A 47 -31.12 -17.92 -1.06
CA ASN A 47 -31.18 -16.65 -1.80
C ASN A 47 -30.24 -15.58 -1.25
N ASP A 48 -29.24 -15.97 -0.45
CA ASP A 48 -28.23 -15.10 0.12
C ASP A 48 -26.94 -15.20 -0.70
N PRO A 49 -26.51 -14.12 -1.41
CA PRO A 49 -25.33 -14.14 -2.25
C PRO A 49 -24.03 -14.34 -1.46
N GLU A 50 -23.94 -13.82 -0.25
CA GLU A 50 -22.75 -13.97 0.60
C GLU A 50 -22.59 -15.43 1.01
N LYS A 51 -23.67 -16.02 1.48
CA LYS A 51 -23.72 -17.45 1.86
C LYS A 51 -23.39 -18.33 0.67
N GLN A 52 -23.90 -17.99 -0.52
CA GLN A 52 -23.60 -18.68 -1.77
C GLN A 52 -22.11 -18.67 -2.09
N ILE A 53 -21.49 -17.49 -2.09
CA ILE A 53 -20.05 -17.32 -2.38
C ILE A 53 -19.18 -17.99 -1.32
N ALA A 54 -19.52 -17.87 -0.04
CA ALA A 54 -18.80 -18.55 1.04
C ALA A 54 -18.82 -20.07 0.89
N CYS A 55 -19.99 -20.67 0.54
CA CYS A 55 -20.09 -22.08 0.23
C CYS A 55 -19.25 -22.49 -1.00
N MET A 56 -19.26 -21.68 -2.07
CA MET A 56 -18.46 -21.95 -3.26
C MET A 56 -16.96 -21.96 -2.95
N ARG A 57 -16.48 -20.99 -2.18
CA ARG A 57 -15.08 -20.95 -1.72
C ARG A 57 -14.71 -22.17 -0.90
N ALA A 58 -15.52 -22.53 0.09
CA ALA A 58 -15.28 -23.69 0.94
C ALA A 58 -15.24 -25.00 0.15
N ILE A 59 -16.16 -25.18 -0.81
CA ILE A 59 -16.17 -26.36 -1.69
C ILE A 59 -14.90 -26.39 -2.54
N TRP A 60 -14.53 -25.28 -3.16
CA TRP A 60 -13.34 -25.19 -4.02
C TRP A 60 -12.05 -25.48 -3.23
N GLU A 61 -11.92 -24.94 -2.03
CA GLU A 61 -10.77 -25.17 -1.14
C GLU A 61 -10.70 -26.64 -0.66
N SER A 62 -11.83 -27.32 -0.57
CA SER A 62 -11.89 -28.72 -0.12
C SER A 62 -11.36 -29.73 -1.15
N PHE A 63 -11.12 -29.33 -2.39
CA PHE A 63 -10.51 -30.19 -3.39
C PHE A 63 -9.01 -30.26 -3.20
N PRO A 64 -8.39 -31.46 -3.32
CA PRO A 64 -6.95 -31.60 -3.44
C PRO A 64 -6.44 -30.83 -4.67
N ASP A 65 -5.18 -30.40 -4.65
CA ASP A 65 -4.62 -29.57 -5.73
C ASP A 65 -4.65 -30.24 -7.11
N ASP A 66 -4.46 -31.55 -7.15
CA ASP A 66 -4.55 -32.39 -8.36
C ASP A 66 -5.98 -32.70 -8.82
N ALA A 67 -6.98 -32.32 -8.00
CA ALA A 67 -8.39 -32.52 -8.27
C ALA A 67 -9.20 -31.22 -8.25
N LYS A 68 -8.55 -30.07 -8.33
CA LYS A 68 -9.26 -28.80 -8.49
C LYS A 68 -9.91 -28.69 -9.86
N PRO A 69 -11.15 -28.18 -9.93
CA PRO A 69 -11.86 -28.07 -11.19
C PRO A 69 -11.17 -27.06 -12.14
N GLU A 70 -10.92 -27.49 -13.40
CA GLU A 70 -10.34 -26.62 -14.42
C GLU A 70 -11.33 -25.55 -14.96
N TRP A 71 -12.64 -25.77 -14.74
CA TRP A 71 -13.71 -24.92 -15.27
C TRP A 71 -14.12 -23.78 -14.33
N ILE A 72 -13.55 -23.67 -13.13
CA ILE A 72 -13.70 -22.56 -12.18
C ILE A 72 -12.47 -22.46 -11.29
N GLY A 73 -11.83 -21.29 -11.28
CA GLY A 73 -10.74 -20.95 -10.39
C GLY A 73 -11.21 -20.08 -9.22
N LYS A 74 -10.30 -19.82 -8.29
CA LYS A 74 -10.53 -18.91 -7.16
C LYS A 74 -10.88 -17.51 -7.66
N GLU A 75 -10.14 -17.02 -8.66
CA GLU A 75 -10.33 -15.71 -9.28
C GLU A 75 -11.73 -15.55 -9.88
N GLU A 76 -12.28 -16.62 -10.47
CA GLU A 76 -13.62 -16.58 -11.06
C GLU A 76 -14.71 -16.53 -9.97
N ILE A 77 -14.51 -17.24 -8.85
CA ILE A 77 -15.40 -17.12 -7.68
C ILE A 77 -15.37 -15.70 -7.10
N ASP A 78 -14.18 -15.10 -7.02
CA ASP A 78 -14.02 -13.72 -6.54
C ASP A 78 -14.64 -12.70 -7.51
N GLN A 79 -14.56 -12.92 -8.83
CA GLN A 79 -15.26 -12.10 -9.82
C GLN A 79 -16.81 -12.21 -9.67
N LEU A 80 -17.32 -13.40 -9.45
CA LEU A 80 -18.75 -13.60 -9.15
C LEU A 80 -19.14 -12.87 -7.86
N ALA A 81 -18.32 -12.93 -6.82
CA ALA A 81 -18.56 -12.21 -5.57
C ALA A 81 -18.63 -10.69 -5.77
N VAL A 82 -17.75 -10.13 -6.62
CA VAL A 82 -17.80 -8.70 -7.00
C VAL A 82 -19.10 -8.38 -7.75
N GLN A 83 -19.42 -9.15 -8.77
CA GLN A 83 -20.62 -8.92 -9.59
C GLN A 83 -21.92 -9.04 -8.78
N MET A 84 -21.93 -9.89 -7.76
CA MET A 84 -23.05 -10.07 -6.85
C MET A 84 -23.09 -9.08 -5.69
N GLY A 85 -22.14 -8.16 -5.61
CA GLY A 85 -22.05 -7.14 -4.57
C GLY A 85 -21.70 -7.70 -3.18
N VAL A 86 -21.03 -8.84 -3.12
CA VAL A 86 -20.58 -9.47 -1.85
C VAL A 86 -19.26 -8.89 -1.38
N VAL A 87 -18.37 -8.65 -2.32
CA VAL A 87 -17.05 -8.04 -2.06
C VAL A 87 -16.80 -6.88 -2.99
N VAL A 88 -15.94 -5.97 -2.60
CA VAL A 88 -15.38 -4.94 -3.47
C VAL A 88 -13.96 -5.31 -3.84
N ARG A 89 -13.61 -5.07 -5.11
CA ARG A 89 -12.27 -5.26 -5.64
C ARG A 89 -11.47 -3.98 -5.48
N GLY A 90 -10.27 -4.10 -4.92
CA GLY A 90 -9.31 -3.04 -4.77
C GLY A 90 -7.90 -3.45 -5.17
N VAL A 91 -6.95 -2.57 -4.90
CA VAL A 91 -5.52 -2.81 -5.04
C VAL A 91 -4.84 -2.49 -3.72
N VAL A 92 -4.06 -3.44 -3.20
CA VAL A 92 -3.17 -3.20 -2.07
C VAL A 92 -1.75 -2.98 -2.58
N PHE A 93 -1.08 -2.00 -1.99
CA PHE A 93 0.31 -1.63 -2.23
C PHE A 93 1.11 -1.92 -0.96
N PRO A 94 1.65 -3.14 -0.81
CA PRO A 94 2.46 -3.46 0.36
C PRO A 94 3.79 -2.71 0.30
N VAL A 95 4.41 -2.50 1.46
CA VAL A 95 5.74 -1.89 1.56
C VAL A 95 6.77 -2.81 0.89
N GLY A 96 7.55 -2.27 -0.05
CA GLY A 96 8.62 -2.99 -0.74
C GLY A 96 8.17 -4.09 -1.70
N GLU A 97 6.85 -4.24 -1.94
CA GLU A 97 6.30 -5.27 -2.83
C GLU A 97 5.54 -4.65 -4.00
N GLU A 98 5.33 -5.44 -5.05
CA GLU A 98 4.48 -5.06 -6.17
C GLU A 98 3.00 -4.99 -5.75
N PRO A 99 2.22 -4.08 -6.36
CA PRO A 99 0.79 -3.97 -6.09
C PRO A 99 0.06 -5.25 -6.49
N ARG A 100 -0.95 -5.62 -5.71
CA ARG A 100 -1.77 -6.80 -5.97
C ARG A 100 -3.25 -6.53 -5.73
N THR A 101 -4.10 -7.24 -6.46
CA THR A 101 -5.55 -7.18 -6.26
C THR A 101 -5.92 -7.69 -4.87
N VAL A 102 -6.85 -7.01 -4.24
CA VAL A 102 -7.48 -7.40 -2.96
C VAL A 102 -8.99 -7.40 -3.12
N TYR A 103 -9.66 -8.28 -2.39
CA TYR A 103 -11.12 -8.35 -2.31
C TYR A 103 -11.53 -8.13 -0.87
N ILE A 104 -12.33 -7.10 -0.62
CA ILE A 104 -12.81 -6.70 0.69
C ILE A 104 -14.28 -7.11 0.84
N ASP A 105 -14.58 -7.94 1.83
CA ASP A 105 -15.95 -8.32 2.18
C ASP A 105 -16.66 -7.12 2.82
N LEU A 106 -17.78 -6.73 2.21
CA LEU A 106 -18.53 -5.54 2.67
C LEU A 106 -19.09 -5.70 4.09
N ASN A 107 -19.34 -6.92 4.56
CA ASN A 107 -19.83 -7.13 5.94
C ASN A 107 -18.74 -7.04 6.98
N ASN A 108 -17.49 -7.22 6.61
CA ASN A 108 -16.34 -7.17 7.48
C ASN A 108 -15.25 -6.23 6.94
N SER A 109 -15.69 -5.19 6.23
CA SER A 109 -14.79 -4.29 5.50
C SER A 109 -13.79 -3.59 6.42
N LEU A 110 -14.25 -3.12 7.59
CA LEU A 110 -13.39 -2.43 8.55
C LEU A 110 -12.23 -3.30 9.01
N GLU A 111 -12.51 -4.51 9.48
CA GLU A 111 -11.48 -5.43 9.98
C GLU A 111 -10.49 -5.84 8.87
N GLN A 112 -11.01 -6.15 7.67
CA GLN A 112 -10.16 -6.52 6.53
C GLN A 112 -9.29 -5.37 6.05
N MET A 113 -9.81 -4.14 6.04
CA MET A 113 -9.03 -2.96 5.69
C MET A 113 -7.96 -2.68 6.75
N GLN A 114 -8.30 -2.78 8.05
CA GLN A 114 -7.33 -2.66 9.14
C GLN A 114 -6.22 -3.72 9.05
N MET A 115 -6.57 -4.96 8.70
CA MET A 115 -5.56 -6.01 8.46
C MET A 115 -4.67 -5.67 7.26
N ALA A 116 -5.24 -5.15 6.18
CA ALA A 116 -4.50 -4.82 4.96
C ALA A 116 -3.51 -3.67 5.18
N VAL A 117 -3.89 -2.62 5.92
CA VAL A 117 -3.01 -1.49 6.25
C VAL A 117 -2.17 -1.72 7.50
N GLN A 118 -2.41 -2.82 8.24
CA GLN A 118 -1.72 -3.19 9.48
C GLN A 118 -1.90 -2.17 10.62
N GLY A 119 -3.10 -1.60 10.76
CA GLY A 119 -3.41 -0.62 11.80
C GLY A 119 -4.81 -0.04 11.67
N HIS A 120 -5.07 1.07 12.34
CA HIS A 120 -6.30 1.82 12.15
C HIS A 120 -6.30 2.49 10.78
N ILE A 121 -7.47 2.57 10.17
CA ILE A 121 -7.60 3.13 8.82
C ILE A 121 -7.80 4.63 8.84
N GLU A 122 -7.08 5.33 7.97
CA GLU A 122 -7.32 6.73 7.60
C GLU A 122 -7.60 6.83 6.10
N ASN A 123 -8.57 7.66 5.73
CA ASN A 123 -8.91 7.91 4.33
C ASN A 123 -8.10 9.08 3.78
N VAL A 124 -7.34 8.82 2.72
CA VAL A 124 -6.63 9.84 1.93
C VAL A 124 -7.40 10.05 0.63
N ASN A 125 -8.26 11.07 0.63
CA ASN A 125 -9.28 11.29 -0.41
C ASN A 125 -8.80 12.12 -1.62
N VAL A 126 -7.50 12.19 -1.85
CA VAL A 126 -6.89 13.05 -2.88
C VAL A 126 -7.13 12.57 -4.32
N LEU A 127 -7.53 11.32 -4.51
CA LEU A 127 -7.89 10.75 -5.83
C LEU A 127 -9.40 10.58 -6.00
N ARG A 128 -10.19 11.24 -5.16
CA ARG A 128 -11.66 11.09 -5.18
C ARG A 128 -12.29 11.60 -6.46
N ASP A 129 -11.73 12.64 -7.08
CA ASP A 129 -12.19 13.13 -8.39
C ASP A 129 -12.03 12.08 -9.51
N GLU A 130 -11.15 11.09 -9.30
CA GLU A 130 -10.96 9.93 -10.17
C GLU A 130 -11.82 8.72 -9.71
N GLY A 131 -12.68 8.91 -8.72
CA GLY A 131 -13.50 7.87 -8.12
C GLY A 131 -12.71 6.86 -7.31
N ILE A 132 -11.58 7.26 -6.71
CA ILE A 132 -10.68 6.40 -5.95
C ILE A 132 -10.45 6.98 -4.57
N ASP A 133 -10.67 6.16 -3.53
CA ASP A 133 -10.25 6.43 -2.16
C ASP A 133 -9.01 5.60 -1.82
N LEU A 134 -8.02 6.25 -1.23
CA LEU A 134 -6.84 5.59 -0.66
C LEU A 134 -7.02 5.43 0.85
N TRP A 135 -6.66 4.27 1.36
CA TRP A 135 -6.72 3.95 2.78
C TRP A 135 -5.34 3.57 3.28
N VAL A 136 -4.92 4.19 4.37
CA VAL A 136 -3.61 4.01 5.00
C VAL A 136 -3.77 3.74 6.49
N ASN A 137 -2.67 3.36 7.15
CA ASN A 137 -2.61 3.35 8.61
C ASN A 137 -2.52 4.80 9.12
N ASP A 138 -3.38 5.19 10.07
CA ASP A 138 -3.42 6.54 10.66
C ASP A 138 -2.11 6.92 11.40
N GLU A 139 -1.41 5.93 11.94
CA GLU A 139 -0.09 6.09 12.55
C GLU A 139 1.08 5.83 11.57
N GLY A 140 0.78 5.59 10.28
CA GLY A 140 1.75 5.15 9.28
C GLY A 140 2.94 6.10 9.13
N MET A 141 2.73 7.40 9.23
CA MET A 141 3.81 8.40 9.15
C MET A 141 4.83 8.29 10.31
N PHE A 142 4.42 7.76 11.47
CA PHE A 142 5.25 7.64 12.67
C PHE A 142 5.88 6.26 12.83
N THR A 143 5.20 5.24 12.35
CA THR A 143 5.55 3.82 12.62
C THR A 143 5.90 3.04 11.36
N GLY A 144 5.48 3.52 10.18
CA GLY A 144 5.64 2.84 8.90
C GLY A 144 6.84 3.33 8.09
N GLU A 145 7.29 2.49 7.18
CA GLU A 145 8.29 2.86 6.19
C GLU A 145 7.66 3.66 5.03
N PRO A 146 8.42 4.57 4.37
CA PRO A 146 7.98 5.21 3.13
C PRO A 146 7.66 4.14 2.08
N ASN A 147 6.45 4.17 1.54
CA ASN A 147 5.97 3.15 0.61
C ASN A 147 5.80 3.72 -0.80
N ARG A 148 4.86 4.63 -0.98
CA ARG A 148 4.52 5.16 -2.30
C ARG A 148 4.57 6.67 -2.33
N ALA A 149 5.07 7.22 -3.44
CA ALA A 149 4.96 8.65 -3.74
C ALA A 149 3.65 8.91 -4.47
N LEU A 150 2.88 9.87 -3.98
CA LEU A 150 1.68 10.36 -4.64
C LEU A 150 2.00 11.66 -5.34
N PHE A 151 1.80 11.70 -6.64
CA PHE A 151 2.02 12.90 -7.46
C PHE A 151 0.68 13.56 -7.81
N ALA A 152 0.69 14.88 -7.90
CA ALA A 152 -0.50 15.64 -8.26
C ALA A 152 -1.01 15.26 -9.66
N THR A 153 -2.30 14.97 -9.74
CA THR A 153 -3.00 14.73 -11.01
C THR A 153 -3.38 16.04 -11.67
N GLU A 154 -3.82 15.97 -12.94
CA GLU A 154 -4.41 17.12 -13.63
C GLU A 154 -5.64 17.66 -12.88
N SER A 155 -6.48 16.78 -12.32
CA SER A 155 -7.66 17.15 -11.54
C SER A 155 -7.26 17.89 -10.27
N MET A 156 -6.28 17.38 -9.51
CA MET A 156 -5.73 18.04 -8.34
C MET A 156 -5.16 19.43 -8.67
N ALA A 157 -4.38 19.53 -9.74
CA ALA A 157 -3.81 20.80 -10.18
C ALA A 157 -4.87 21.85 -10.54
N LYS A 158 -5.98 21.42 -11.12
CA LYS A 158 -7.13 22.31 -11.46
C LYS A 158 -7.86 22.82 -10.23
N VAL A 159 -8.01 21.98 -9.20
CA VAL A 159 -8.71 22.35 -7.95
C VAL A 159 -7.81 23.16 -7.02
N GLY A 160 -6.49 23.07 -7.16
CA GLY A 160 -5.53 23.83 -6.38
C GLY A 160 -5.15 23.14 -5.07
N TYR A 161 -4.90 21.84 -5.09
CA TYR A 161 -4.34 21.12 -3.96
C TYR A 161 -2.95 21.64 -3.59
N ILE A 162 -2.67 21.70 -2.29
CA ILE A 162 -1.38 22.15 -1.77
C ILE A 162 -0.51 20.93 -1.52
N SER A 163 0.73 20.96 -2.00
CA SER A 163 1.70 19.92 -1.68
C SER A 163 2.00 19.90 -0.17
N GLN A 164 2.09 18.71 0.43
CA GLN A 164 2.53 18.53 1.82
C GLN A 164 3.96 19.04 2.07
N PHE A 165 4.74 19.21 1.00
CA PHE A 165 6.13 19.64 1.06
C PHE A 165 6.33 21.15 0.84
N SER A 166 5.23 21.91 0.69
CA SER A 166 5.31 23.37 0.61
C SER A 166 5.90 23.93 1.90
N GLN A 167 6.88 24.84 1.77
CA GLN A 167 7.53 25.45 2.93
C GLN A 167 6.54 26.29 3.75
N PRO A 168 6.65 26.30 5.09
CA PRO A 168 5.86 27.18 5.93
C PRO A 168 6.07 28.65 5.52
N GLY A 169 5.00 29.33 5.12
CA GLY A 169 5.03 30.73 4.67
C GLY A 169 5.36 30.92 3.18
N ALA A 170 5.56 29.85 2.40
CA ALA A 170 5.54 29.95 0.96
C ALA A 170 4.14 30.38 0.47
N PRO A 171 4.05 31.13 -0.66
CA PRO A 171 2.76 31.37 -1.29
C PRO A 171 2.09 30.00 -1.49
N MET A 172 0.77 29.94 -1.21
CA MET A 172 -0.03 28.76 -1.43
C MET A 172 -0.23 28.58 -2.95
N ASP A 173 0.85 28.23 -3.64
CA ASP A 173 0.77 27.86 -5.04
C ASP A 173 0.07 26.51 -5.12
N ALA A 174 -0.92 26.43 -5.99
CA ALA A 174 -1.56 25.16 -6.31
C ALA A 174 -0.49 24.18 -6.83
N ALA A 175 -0.58 22.94 -6.41
CA ALA A 175 0.28 21.89 -6.95
C ALA A 175 0.11 21.84 -8.47
N LYS A 176 1.21 21.69 -9.18
CA LYS A 176 1.18 21.45 -10.63
C LYS A 176 1.07 19.95 -10.88
N GLU A 177 0.53 19.60 -12.01
CA GLU A 177 0.53 18.20 -12.43
C GLU A 177 1.95 17.62 -12.37
N ASN A 178 2.08 16.41 -11.81
CA ASN A 178 3.33 15.71 -11.53
C ASN A 178 4.21 16.29 -10.42
N ASP A 179 3.80 17.34 -9.71
CA ASP A 179 4.45 17.71 -8.46
C ASP A 179 4.25 16.63 -7.41
N LEU A 180 5.25 16.36 -6.56
CA LEU A 180 5.11 15.46 -5.43
C LEU A 180 4.08 16.05 -4.44
N HIS A 181 2.95 15.38 -4.31
CA HIS A 181 1.89 15.81 -3.39
C HIS A 181 2.15 15.29 -1.98
N SER A 182 2.40 13.99 -1.83
CA SER A 182 2.65 13.35 -0.54
C SER A 182 3.45 12.06 -0.68
N VAL A 183 4.04 11.62 0.43
CA VAL A 183 4.57 10.26 0.56
C VAL A 183 3.64 9.49 1.49
N LEU A 184 3.19 8.33 1.06
CA LEU A 184 2.36 7.42 1.83
C LEU A 184 3.25 6.41 2.55
N PHE A 185 2.96 6.17 3.82
CA PHE A 185 3.74 5.30 4.71
C PHE A 185 2.95 4.05 5.06
N GLY A 186 3.65 2.93 5.24
CA GLY A 186 3.03 1.64 5.50
C GLY A 186 2.25 1.12 4.27
N ASN A 187 1.44 0.10 4.45
CA ASN A 187 0.62 -0.45 3.37
C ASN A 187 -0.49 0.52 2.97
N VAL A 188 -0.79 0.58 1.67
CA VAL A 188 -1.86 1.41 1.11
C VAL A 188 -2.88 0.52 0.42
N VAL A 189 -4.17 0.80 0.61
CA VAL A 189 -5.27 0.14 -0.10
C VAL A 189 -6.02 1.18 -0.92
N ALA A 190 -6.15 0.93 -2.22
CA ALA A 190 -7.00 1.72 -3.11
C ALA A 190 -8.32 0.98 -3.33
N LEU A 191 -9.43 1.67 -3.11
CA LEU A 191 -10.79 1.21 -3.37
C LEU A 191 -11.52 2.24 -4.23
N GLY A 192 -12.56 1.80 -4.92
CA GLY A 192 -13.47 2.70 -5.60
C GLY A 192 -14.30 3.52 -4.60
N PHE A 193 -14.73 4.69 -5.01
CA PHE A 193 -15.63 5.56 -4.27
C PHE A 193 -16.90 5.81 -5.10
N ASP A 194 -18.06 5.50 -4.51
CA ASP A 194 -19.36 5.79 -5.10
C ASP A 194 -19.86 7.14 -4.60
N GLU A 195 -19.83 8.16 -5.47
CA GLU A 195 -20.27 9.51 -5.14
C GLU A 195 -21.77 9.60 -4.78
N ALA A 196 -22.58 8.65 -5.27
CA ALA A 196 -24.03 8.71 -5.09
C ALA A 196 -24.45 8.38 -3.65
N ASN A 197 -23.72 7.49 -2.98
CA ASN A 197 -24.04 7.03 -1.62
C ASN A 197 -22.90 7.29 -0.61
N GLY A 198 -21.70 7.67 -1.08
CA GLY A 198 -20.53 7.91 -0.24
C GLY A 198 -19.86 6.63 0.28
N GLU A 199 -20.14 5.49 -0.34
CA GLU A 199 -19.65 4.18 0.08
C GLU A 199 -18.42 3.73 -0.74
N ILE A 200 -17.69 2.77 -0.20
CA ILE A 200 -16.63 2.08 -0.94
C ILE A 200 -17.23 1.24 -2.06
N ALA A 201 -16.54 1.21 -3.20
CA ALA A 201 -16.94 0.47 -4.38
C ALA A 201 -15.78 -0.33 -4.96
N SER A 202 -16.08 -1.21 -5.90
CA SER A 202 -15.04 -1.90 -6.67
C SER A 202 -14.35 -0.95 -7.62
N LEU A 203 -13.01 -1.02 -7.69
CA LEU A 203 -12.25 -0.37 -8.76
C LEU A 203 -12.59 -0.99 -10.11
N THR A 204 -12.78 -0.15 -11.11
CA THR A 204 -12.74 -0.59 -12.51
C THR A 204 -11.30 -0.93 -12.91
N ASP A 205 -11.10 -1.55 -14.07
CA ASP A 205 -9.75 -1.86 -14.57
C ASP A 205 -8.96 -0.58 -14.87
N GLU A 206 -9.65 0.46 -15.36
CA GLU A 206 -9.08 1.77 -15.63
C GLU A 206 -8.63 2.45 -14.33
N GLN A 207 -9.48 2.43 -13.29
CA GLN A 207 -9.16 3.00 -11.98
C GLN A 207 -8.01 2.25 -11.30
N ALA A 208 -8.00 0.92 -11.36
CA ALA A 208 -6.90 0.11 -10.81
C ALA A 208 -5.58 0.43 -11.51
N SER A 209 -5.59 0.50 -12.86
CA SER A 209 -4.41 0.85 -13.67
C SER A 209 -3.94 2.29 -13.38
N PHE A 210 -4.88 3.21 -13.20
CA PHE A 210 -4.59 4.60 -12.84
C PHE A 210 -3.94 4.70 -11.46
N ALA A 211 -4.49 4.02 -10.43
CA ALA A 211 -3.93 4.01 -9.08
C ALA A 211 -2.50 3.45 -9.07
N ILE A 212 -2.27 2.33 -9.78
CA ILE A 212 -0.93 1.72 -9.90
C ILE A 212 0.06 2.70 -10.55
N LYS A 213 -0.32 3.33 -11.65
CA LYS A 213 0.52 4.32 -12.33
C LYS A 213 0.78 5.56 -11.45
N GLN A 214 -0.24 6.01 -10.73
CA GLN A 214 -0.18 7.24 -9.95
C GLN A 214 0.70 7.11 -8.71
N LEU A 215 0.68 5.96 -8.05
CA LEU A 215 1.46 5.69 -6.86
C LEU A 215 2.91 5.23 -7.16
N GLY A 216 3.24 4.97 -8.45
CA GLY A 216 4.57 4.58 -8.87
C GLY A 216 4.98 3.18 -8.42
N ASP A 217 6.27 2.90 -8.53
CA ASP A 217 6.86 1.62 -8.16
C ASP A 217 6.95 1.43 -6.63
N LYS A 218 7.37 0.24 -6.20
CA LYS A 218 7.44 -0.15 -4.78
C LYS A 218 8.43 0.68 -3.95
N ASP A 219 9.40 1.31 -4.59
CA ASP A 219 10.43 2.13 -3.95
C ASP A 219 10.17 3.64 -4.12
N SER A 220 9.07 4.03 -4.78
CA SER A 220 8.78 5.42 -5.12
C SER A 220 8.71 6.35 -3.90
N GLY A 221 8.18 5.87 -2.77
CA GLY A 221 8.14 6.64 -1.53
C GLY A 221 9.52 6.92 -0.96
N ARG A 222 10.41 5.92 -0.94
CA ARG A 222 11.82 6.08 -0.51
C ARG A 222 12.55 7.04 -1.44
N ASN A 223 12.45 6.82 -2.75
CA ASN A 223 13.08 7.67 -3.75
C ASN A 223 12.60 9.14 -3.64
N ALA A 224 11.32 9.36 -3.29
CA ALA A 224 10.82 10.72 -3.06
C ALA A 224 11.44 11.38 -1.82
N ILE A 225 11.65 10.64 -0.73
CA ILE A 225 12.36 11.14 0.46
C ILE A 225 13.82 11.46 0.13
N ASP A 226 14.50 10.57 -0.60
CA ASP A 226 15.89 10.80 -1.03
C ASP A 226 15.98 12.04 -1.91
N THR A 227 15.05 12.21 -2.86
CA THR A 227 14.97 13.42 -3.70
C THR A 227 14.83 14.69 -2.87
N LEU A 228 13.93 14.69 -1.88
CA LEU A 228 13.74 15.81 -0.97
C LEU A 228 15.01 16.14 -0.19
N ASN A 229 15.73 15.13 0.28
CA ASN A 229 16.98 15.31 1.03
C ASN A 229 18.08 15.89 0.12
N VAL A 230 18.24 15.37 -1.09
CA VAL A 230 19.18 15.86 -2.09
C VAL A 230 18.87 17.33 -2.42
N MET A 231 17.65 17.67 -2.81
CA MET A 231 17.26 19.04 -3.15
C MET A 231 17.52 20.02 -2.00
N ARG A 232 17.19 19.62 -0.76
CA ARG A 232 17.46 20.44 0.43
C ARG A 232 18.94 20.66 0.68
N SER A 233 19.80 19.67 0.42
CA SER A 233 21.25 19.79 0.58
C SER A 233 21.84 20.83 -0.38
N PHE A 234 21.23 21.00 -1.57
CA PHE A 234 21.58 22.04 -2.53
C PHE A 234 20.90 23.39 -2.27
N GLY A 235 20.11 23.51 -1.20
CA GLY A 235 19.38 24.74 -0.87
C GLY A 235 18.15 24.97 -1.77
N GLU A 236 17.73 23.97 -2.52
CA GLU A 236 16.54 24.04 -3.35
C GLU A 236 15.30 23.84 -2.48
N ASN A 237 14.38 24.80 -2.55
CA ASN A 237 13.14 24.80 -1.78
C ASN A 237 11.91 24.58 -2.70
N GLN A 238 12.11 23.97 -3.87
CA GLN A 238 11.03 23.64 -4.79
C GLN A 238 10.40 22.29 -4.40
N THR A 239 9.14 22.10 -4.78
CA THR A 239 8.49 20.81 -4.67
C THR A 239 9.07 19.87 -5.74
N PRO A 240 9.56 18.68 -5.37
CA PRO A 240 10.03 17.70 -6.35
C PRO A 240 8.94 17.34 -7.35
N THR A 241 9.35 17.08 -8.58
CA THR A 241 8.48 16.55 -9.61
C THR A 241 8.63 15.03 -9.74
N ARG A 242 7.71 14.39 -10.44
CA ARG A 242 7.84 12.97 -10.78
C ARG A 242 9.19 12.66 -11.46
N SER A 243 9.62 13.51 -12.39
CA SER A 243 10.89 13.32 -13.09
C SER A 243 12.11 13.41 -12.17
N ASP A 244 12.07 14.25 -11.14
CA ASP A 244 13.15 14.33 -10.16
C ASP A 244 13.24 13.03 -9.34
N VAL A 245 12.10 12.49 -8.92
CA VAL A 245 12.04 11.23 -8.17
C VAL A 245 12.47 10.05 -9.06
N GLU A 246 12.10 10.02 -10.32
CA GLU A 246 12.52 9.00 -11.28
C GLU A 246 14.03 9.07 -11.58
N ALA A 247 14.62 10.26 -11.60
CA ALA A 247 16.06 10.43 -11.75
C ALA A 247 16.83 9.84 -10.55
N ILE A 248 16.40 10.13 -9.33
CA ILE A 248 17.00 9.54 -8.11
C ILE A 248 16.77 8.01 -8.10
N ALA A 249 15.60 7.53 -8.50
CA ALA A 249 15.33 6.09 -8.61
C ALA A 249 16.29 5.40 -9.60
N ALA A 250 16.68 6.06 -10.68
CA ALA A 250 17.64 5.52 -11.63
C ALA A 250 19.04 5.41 -11.01
N VAL A 251 19.47 6.45 -10.29
CA VAL A 251 20.75 6.47 -9.56
C VAL A 251 20.77 5.37 -8.49
N ASN A 252 19.72 5.27 -7.66
CA ASN A 252 19.64 4.25 -6.60
C ASN A 252 19.70 2.83 -7.17
N ARG A 253 19.09 2.56 -8.34
CA ARG A 253 19.18 1.26 -9.02
C ARG A 253 20.60 0.96 -9.52
N GLU A 254 21.26 1.93 -10.12
CA GLU A 254 22.65 1.77 -10.59
C GLU A 254 23.58 1.42 -9.42
N PHE A 255 23.44 2.10 -8.27
CA PHE A 255 24.20 1.76 -7.07
C PHE A 255 23.85 0.38 -6.50
N ALA A 256 22.58 -0.04 -6.55
CA ALA A 256 22.18 -1.36 -6.07
C ALA A 256 22.75 -2.48 -6.95
N ASP A 257 22.79 -2.28 -8.27
CA ASP A 257 23.41 -3.24 -9.23
C ASP A 257 24.92 -3.35 -9.01
N TYR A 258 25.62 -2.24 -8.75
CA TYR A 258 27.03 -2.23 -8.37
C TYR A 258 27.30 -3.04 -7.09
N ALA A 259 26.46 -2.86 -6.07
CA ALA A 259 26.59 -3.57 -4.79
C ALA A 259 26.34 -5.08 -4.92
N VAL A 260 25.55 -5.53 -5.88
CA VAL A 260 25.30 -6.97 -6.15
C VAL A 260 26.47 -7.58 -6.93
N GLU A 261 27.05 -6.88 -7.90
CA GLU A 261 28.22 -7.36 -8.64
C GLU A 261 29.45 -7.51 -7.71
N ASP A 262 29.64 -6.59 -6.75
CA ASP A 262 30.68 -6.71 -5.73
C ASP A 262 30.41 -7.83 -4.73
N ALA A 263 29.16 -8.10 -4.37
CA ALA A 263 28.79 -9.14 -3.41
C ALA A 263 29.02 -10.58 -3.95
N GLU A 264 29.01 -10.79 -5.26
CA GLU A 264 29.40 -12.08 -5.87
C GLU A 264 30.93 -12.27 -5.93
N GLY A 265 31.71 -11.21 -5.82
CA GLY A 265 33.18 -11.20 -5.84
C GLY A 265 33.87 -11.03 -4.48
N PHE A 266 33.26 -10.33 -3.53
CA PHE A 266 33.85 -10.01 -2.23
C PHE A 266 32.82 -10.12 -1.10
N SER A 267 33.03 -11.10 -0.21
CA SER A 267 32.21 -11.28 1.00
C SER A 267 32.70 -10.45 2.21
N THR A 268 33.50 -9.42 2.01
CA THR A 268 34.07 -8.59 3.07
C THR A 268 33.53 -7.15 3.04
N PRO A 269 33.21 -6.58 4.22
CA PRO A 269 32.79 -5.18 4.27
C PRO A 269 33.88 -4.24 3.74
N MET A 270 33.50 -3.15 3.12
CA MET A 270 34.38 -2.11 2.55
C MET A 270 35.42 -1.56 3.57
N SER A 271 35.13 -1.69 4.87
CA SER A 271 36.06 -1.36 5.97
C SER A 271 37.29 -2.28 6.07
N GLU A 272 37.28 -3.42 5.37
CA GLU A 272 38.42 -4.37 5.34
C GLU A 272 39.29 -4.22 4.07
N HIS A 273 38.96 -3.26 3.19
CA HIS A 273 39.68 -2.93 1.97
C HIS A 273 40.15 -1.46 1.99
N PRO A 274 41.18 -1.15 2.80
CA PRO A 274 41.71 0.21 2.90
C PRO A 274 42.23 0.77 1.56
N GLU A 275 42.66 -0.09 0.64
CA GLU A 275 43.09 0.29 -0.70
C GLU A 275 41.98 0.90 -1.56
N LEU A 276 40.72 0.46 -1.39
CA LEU A 276 39.56 1.03 -2.10
C LEU A 276 39.13 2.36 -1.50
N LEU A 277 39.40 2.60 -0.22
CA LEU A 277 39.18 3.89 0.44
C LEU A 277 40.21 4.93 0.02
N GLU A 278 41.48 4.51 -0.18
CA GLU A 278 42.53 5.39 -0.67
C GLU A 278 42.29 5.88 -2.12
N ASP A 279 41.78 4.96 -3.00
CA ASP A 279 41.42 5.33 -4.38
C ASP A 279 40.23 6.31 -4.40
N PHE A 280 39.21 6.09 -3.51
CA PHE A 280 38.06 6.97 -3.40
C PHE A 280 38.39 8.34 -2.80
N GLU A 281 39.32 8.40 -1.82
CA GLU A 281 39.81 9.65 -1.26
C GLU A 281 40.69 10.42 -2.27
N GLN A 282 41.45 9.72 -3.11
CA GLN A 282 42.28 10.31 -4.14
C GLN A 282 41.46 10.89 -5.31
N ASP A 283 40.36 10.22 -5.70
CA ASP A 283 39.39 10.72 -6.68
C ASP A 283 38.63 11.96 -6.15
N LEU A 284 38.41 12.05 -4.84
CA LEU A 284 37.82 13.24 -4.20
C LEU A 284 38.78 14.42 -4.13
N GLU A 285 40.09 14.19 -3.91
CA GLU A 285 41.12 15.25 -3.91
C GLU A 285 41.40 15.77 -5.32
N ASP A 286 41.32 14.94 -6.35
CA ASP A 286 41.54 15.35 -7.76
C ASP A 286 40.32 16.12 -8.34
N ASN A 287 39.15 16.09 -7.67
CA ASN A 287 37.96 16.86 -8.01
C ASN A 287 37.73 18.05 -7.08
N GLU A 288 38.77 18.86 -6.82
CA GLU A 288 38.71 20.08 -6.00
C GLU A 288 37.69 21.16 -6.48
N ASP A 289 36.99 20.93 -7.59
CA ASP A 289 35.95 21.84 -8.11
C ASP A 289 34.54 21.59 -7.51
N PHE A 290 34.37 20.53 -6.70
CA PHE A 290 33.14 20.26 -5.96
C PHE A 290 33.39 20.37 -4.47
N GLY A 291 33.32 21.61 -3.94
CA GLY A 291 33.52 21.95 -2.54
C GLY A 291 32.46 21.36 -1.60
N TYR A 292 32.51 20.07 -1.31
CA TYR A 292 31.65 19.41 -0.32
C TYR A 292 32.48 18.91 0.86
N ASP A 293 32.29 19.55 2.01
CA ASP A 293 32.77 19.06 3.30
C ASP A 293 31.84 17.95 3.83
N LEU A 294 32.18 16.69 3.53
CA LEU A 294 31.51 15.50 4.05
C LEU A 294 31.81 15.22 5.52
N SER A 295 32.73 15.98 6.15
CA SER A 295 33.09 15.78 7.56
C SER A 295 31.98 16.17 8.53
N SER A 296 31.02 17.01 8.09
CA SER A 296 29.85 17.39 8.90
C SER A 296 28.75 16.32 8.97
N MET A 297 28.66 15.40 8.00
CA MET A 297 27.65 14.35 7.98
C MET A 297 27.99 13.16 8.90
N ALA A 298 29.26 12.95 9.22
CA ALA A 298 29.69 11.87 10.12
C ALA A 298 29.55 12.21 11.61
N SER A 299 29.37 13.49 11.98
CA SER A 299 29.22 13.92 13.38
C SER A 299 27.80 13.81 13.90
N ASP A 300 26.79 13.99 13.05
CA ASP A 300 25.37 14.00 13.47
C ASP A 300 24.80 12.60 13.80
N THR A 301 25.43 11.53 13.29
CA THR A 301 25.04 10.16 13.64
C THR A 301 25.59 9.66 14.96
N ARG A 302 26.59 10.36 15.56
CA ARG A 302 27.15 9.99 16.86
C ARG A 302 26.43 10.61 18.06
N ASP A 303 25.78 11.75 17.87
CA ASP A 303 25.09 12.44 18.98
C ASP A 303 23.67 11.91 19.23
N ALA A 304 23.08 11.18 18.28
CA ALA A 304 21.77 10.54 18.48
C ALA A 304 21.82 9.29 19.41
N ALA A 305 22.99 8.68 19.58
CA ALA A 305 23.15 7.47 20.42
C ALA A 305 23.52 7.76 21.89
N SER A 306 23.73 9.00 22.30
CA SER A 306 24.18 9.37 23.66
C SER A 306 23.10 9.99 24.55
N HIS A 307 21.86 10.16 24.10
CA HIS A 307 20.79 10.79 24.89
C HIS A 307 19.76 9.84 25.51
N GLU A 308 20.03 8.53 25.56
CA GLU A 308 19.09 7.53 26.12
C GLU A 308 19.49 6.98 27.49
N SER A 309 20.28 7.72 28.30
CA SER A 309 20.64 7.27 29.64
C SER A 309 20.71 8.35 30.70
N ASP A 310 19.70 9.24 30.80
CA ASP A 310 19.55 10.06 32.03
C ASP A 310 18.09 10.60 32.13
N SER A 311 17.17 9.77 32.58
CA SER A 311 15.90 10.23 33.17
C SER A 311 15.30 9.16 34.09
N ARG A 312 16.04 8.79 35.14
CA ARG A 312 15.46 8.23 36.37
C ARG A 312 16.01 9.05 37.49
N ASP A 313 15.17 9.92 38.01
CA ASP A 313 15.01 10.33 39.42
C ASP A 313 14.34 11.69 39.47
N MET A 314 13.10 11.71 39.78
CA MET A 314 12.49 12.65 40.73
C MET A 314 11.05 12.21 40.99
N GLN A 315 10.94 11.36 42.00
CA GLN A 315 9.75 11.24 42.82
C GLN A 315 9.69 12.42 43.78
N ASP A 316 8.45 12.72 44.13
CA ASP A 316 8.04 13.37 45.38
C ASP A 316 7.99 14.90 45.44
N LEU A 317 6.74 15.33 45.62
CA LEU A 317 6.20 16.42 46.45
C LEU A 317 4.84 16.83 45.87
N GLY A 318 3.69 16.45 46.47
CA GLY A 318 3.24 16.92 47.75
C GLY A 318 1.85 17.53 47.54
N LEU A 319 0.78 16.85 47.94
CA LEU A 319 -0.48 17.27 48.53
C LEU A 319 -0.90 18.76 48.50
N GLY A 320 -2.13 18.99 48.12
CA GLY A 320 -2.86 20.23 48.36
C GLY A 320 -4.35 20.14 47.97
N ASP A 321 -5.18 19.64 48.88
CA ASP A 321 -6.64 19.86 48.93
C ASP A 321 -7.00 21.34 48.72
N ASP A 322 -8.05 21.64 47.99
CA ASP A 322 -9.21 22.35 48.53
C ASP A 322 -10.35 22.57 47.52
N ALA A 323 -11.49 22.22 48.01
CA ALA A 323 -12.86 22.43 47.61
C ALA A 323 -13.23 23.83 47.02
N ARG A 324 -13.99 23.86 45.94
CA ARG A 324 -15.38 24.40 45.89
C ARG A 324 -16.01 24.14 44.52
#